data_52a68f33fd54f2bb5171ef6a1f3b27e1
#
_entry.id   52a68f33fd54f2bb5171ef6a1f3b27e1
#
_cell.length_a   1.000
_cell.length_b   1.000
_cell.length_c   1.000
_cell.angle_alpha   90.00
_cell.angle_beta   90.00
_cell.angle_gamma   90.00
#
_symmetry.space_group_name_H-M   'P 1'
#
loop_
_entity.id
_entity.type
_entity.pdbx_description
1 polymer ?
#
loop_
_entity_poly.entity_id
_entity_poly.type
_entity_poly.pdbx_seq_one_letter_code
_entity_poly.pdbx_strand_id
1 'polypeptide(L)'
;MDVFRRNINNIFVIFVLLHLIIWTLVPTLTNQNLPLDTIEALAWGSNLDWGFNKHPPASAFFLEVLYQIFGPQDWAYYLLSQIFVIISFYYVFKLANKILKNSIFSLISVFLLEAIFFYNFTTPEFNVNVCQLPFWSVVVYYSWKIYHNKKIELKDCILVGMFAAIGFLSKYLFLYLLISIDLLFIYYIFFKKTIKFDFKYLIIFEVFIVLLLPHLIWLHNNDYITISYGLMRTGLEDTSYLDHIKYPVFFFLKQIGILIPFFILIILLVKKIKLKINFKDKKLIFLIFINFLPIFLMLITSIVTGSKIRTMWMTPFYLFFGVLFVYIFQSQINIKKLNSFLYGFLFLFFLSPILYYYISVSQTNKRTDYSGKEIATLVERRWSKNFTNEIMYVVGDEWHAGNLSYHLNSRPKWFKSIKDKIDNLDPKGGIVYTGNPDILKEVCPGDFGKIDKQGFCMIGSKN
;
A
#
# COMPACT_ATOMS: atom_id res chain seq x y z
N MET A 1 -5.89 -20.81 -31.86
CA MET A 1 -6.32 -20.09 -30.63
C MET A 1 -5.23 -20.08 -29.56
N ASP A 2 -4.52 -21.20 -29.36
CA ASP A 2 -3.48 -21.32 -28.33
C ASP A 2 -2.23 -20.47 -28.61
N VAL A 3 -1.74 -20.39 -29.85
CA VAL A 3 -0.59 -19.53 -30.24
C VAL A 3 -0.89 -18.07 -29.99
N PHE A 4 -2.08 -17.60 -30.34
CA PHE A 4 -2.50 -16.21 -30.10
C PHE A 4 -2.59 -15.87 -28.60
N ARG A 5 -3.16 -16.77 -27.80
CA ARG A 5 -3.23 -16.63 -26.34
C ARG A 5 -1.84 -16.62 -25.70
N ARG A 6 -0.92 -17.46 -26.22
CA ARG A 6 0.48 -17.48 -25.77
C ARG A 6 1.18 -16.14 -26.03
N ASN A 7 0.94 -15.55 -27.20
CA ASN A 7 1.51 -14.24 -27.55
C ASN A 7 1.01 -13.13 -26.59
N ILE A 8 -0.30 -13.12 -26.23
CA ILE A 8 -0.85 -12.15 -25.28
C ILE A 8 -0.28 -12.32 -23.88
N ASN A 9 -0.10 -13.57 -23.43
CA ASN A 9 0.56 -13.82 -22.13
C ASN A 9 2.01 -13.32 -22.12
N ASN A 10 2.75 -13.51 -23.22
CA ASN A 10 4.11 -13.00 -23.35
C ASN A 10 4.13 -11.46 -23.30
N ILE A 11 3.20 -10.78 -23.97
CA ILE A 11 3.06 -9.31 -23.90
C ILE A 11 2.78 -8.87 -22.48
N PHE A 12 1.90 -9.56 -21.76
CA PHE A 12 1.64 -9.27 -20.34
C PHE A 12 2.91 -9.42 -19.49
N VAL A 13 3.67 -10.51 -19.67
CA VAL A 13 4.93 -10.74 -18.94
C VAL A 13 5.95 -9.65 -19.27
N ILE A 14 6.14 -9.29 -20.54
CA ILE A 14 7.05 -8.21 -20.95
C ILE A 14 6.62 -6.88 -20.29
N PHE A 15 5.34 -6.56 -20.30
CA PHE A 15 4.80 -5.35 -19.70
C PHE A 15 5.12 -5.28 -18.21
N VAL A 16 4.79 -6.33 -17.43
CA VAL A 16 5.03 -6.30 -15.98
C VAL A 16 6.51 -6.29 -15.63
N LEU A 17 7.37 -6.91 -16.43
CA LEU A 17 8.82 -6.86 -16.26
C LEU A 17 9.37 -5.46 -16.57
N LEU A 18 8.91 -4.81 -17.64
CA LEU A 18 9.30 -3.43 -17.96
C LEU A 18 8.83 -2.46 -16.86
N HIS A 19 7.60 -2.61 -16.38
CA HIS A 19 7.07 -1.82 -15.27
C HIS A 19 7.94 -1.99 -14.00
N LEU A 20 8.23 -3.22 -13.61
CA LEU A 20 9.09 -3.53 -12.46
C LEU A 20 10.47 -2.90 -12.61
N ILE A 21 11.12 -3.06 -13.76
CA ILE A 21 12.46 -2.53 -14.00
C ILE A 21 12.46 -0.99 -13.95
N ILE A 22 11.54 -0.35 -14.67
CA ILE A 22 11.47 1.11 -14.75
C ILE A 22 11.23 1.71 -13.36
N TRP A 23 10.21 1.24 -12.64
CA TRP A 23 9.82 1.79 -11.34
C TRP A 23 10.70 1.32 -10.17
N THR A 24 11.64 0.40 -10.40
CA THR A 24 12.75 0.11 -9.49
C THR A 24 13.95 1.02 -9.79
N LEU A 25 14.37 1.11 -11.06
CA LEU A 25 15.59 1.80 -11.42
C LEU A 25 15.47 3.33 -11.36
N VAL A 26 14.37 3.91 -11.84
CA VAL A 26 14.21 5.36 -11.87
C VAL A 26 14.34 5.96 -10.46
N PRO A 27 13.59 5.56 -9.43
CA PRO A 27 13.76 6.10 -8.08
C PRO A 27 15.12 5.77 -7.47
N THR A 28 15.69 4.60 -7.74
CA THR A 28 17.04 4.23 -7.26
C THR A 28 18.12 5.19 -7.78
N LEU A 29 17.99 5.66 -9.02
CA LEU A 29 18.97 6.54 -9.65
C LEU A 29 18.75 8.03 -9.33
N THR A 30 17.56 8.41 -8.87
CA THR A 30 17.19 9.82 -8.68
C THR A 30 17.04 10.25 -7.23
N ASN A 31 16.84 9.32 -6.30
CA ASN A 31 16.68 9.61 -4.89
C ASN A 31 17.97 9.28 -4.11
N GLN A 32 18.27 10.06 -3.09
CA GLN A 32 19.42 9.86 -2.19
C GLN A 32 19.04 9.10 -0.92
N ASN A 33 17.75 9.00 -0.63
CA ASN A 33 17.19 8.32 0.53
C ASN A 33 15.82 7.72 0.20
N LEU A 34 15.38 6.76 0.98
CA LEU A 34 14.04 6.19 0.86
C LEU A 34 12.95 7.20 1.24
N PRO A 35 11.73 7.07 0.69
CA PRO A 35 10.59 7.89 1.05
C PRO A 35 10.18 7.75 2.53
N LEU A 36 9.37 8.70 3.02
CA LEU A 36 9.00 8.81 4.42
C LEU A 36 8.35 7.55 4.98
N ASP A 37 7.25 7.11 4.38
CA ASP A 37 6.46 5.99 4.93
C ASP A 37 7.28 4.68 4.90
N THR A 38 8.25 4.56 3.97
CA THR A 38 9.18 3.41 3.92
C THR A 38 10.16 3.45 5.10
N ILE A 39 10.77 4.60 5.41
CA ILE A 39 11.67 4.76 6.56
C ILE A 39 10.91 4.56 7.88
N GLU A 40 9.69 5.12 8.02
CA GLU A 40 8.84 4.91 9.20
C GLU A 40 8.57 3.41 9.42
N ALA A 41 8.19 2.70 8.36
CA ALA A 41 7.91 1.27 8.46
C ALA A 41 9.17 0.42 8.72
N LEU A 42 10.35 0.83 8.24
CA LEU A 42 11.65 0.24 8.60
C LEU A 42 12.02 0.51 10.06
N ALA A 43 11.72 1.70 10.58
CA ALA A 43 11.91 2.00 12.00
C ALA A 43 11.07 1.05 12.88
N TRP A 44 9.79 0.90 12.56
CA TRP A 44 8.91 -0.06 13.25
C TRP A 44 9.37 -1.51 13.10
N GLY A 45 9.81 -1.90 11.91
CA GLY A 45 10.31 -3.25 11.61
C GLY A 45 11.49 -3.66 12.49
N SER A 46 12.33 -2.72 12.91
CA SER A 46 13.46 -3.01 13.81
C SER A 46 13.05 -3.63 15.16
N ASN A 47 11.79 -3.47 15.57
CA ASN A 47 11.22 -4.03 16.78
C ASN A 47 10.36 -5.29 16.57
N LEU A 48 9.88 -5.55 15.34
CA LEU A 48 9.00 -6.68 15.00
C LEU A 48 7.79 -6.83 15.94
N ASP A 49 7.16 -5.72 16.33
CA ASP A 49 5.98 -5.75 17.19
C ASP A 49 4.68 -6.02 16.39
N TRP A 50 3.65 -6.51 17.06
CA TRP A 50 2.36 -6.85 16.41
C TRP A 50 1.48 -5.66 16.09
N GLY A 51 1.96 -4.45 16.25
CA GLY A 51 1.30 -3.22 15.87
C GLY A 51 2.17 -2.00 16.19
N PHE A 52 1.81 -0.87 15.63
CA PHE A 52 2.51 0.38 15.81
C PHE A 52 1.52 1.53 16.02
N ASN A 53 2.01 2.66 16.50
CA ASN A 53 1.17 3.83 16.78
C ASN A 53 0.31 4.28 15.60
N LYS A 54 0.81 4.16 14.35
CA LYS A 54 0.14 4.66 13.14
C LYS A 54 -0.56 3.57 12.33
N HIS A 55 -0.01 2.35 12.31
CA HIS A 55 -0.44 1.30 11.38
C HIS A 55 -0.33 -0.11 11.98
N PRO A 56 -1.12 -1.08 11.46
CA PRO A 56 -0.92 -2.50 11.71
C PRO A 56 0.45 -2.99 11.20
N PRO A 57 0.92 -4.21 11.58
CA PRO A 57 2.32 -4.59 11.46
C PRO A 57 2.80 -5.02 10.07
N ALA A 58 1.92 -5.37 9.13
CA ALA A 58 2.35 -6.09 7.93
C ALA A 58 3.37 -5.33 7.06
N SER A 59 3.21 -4.01 6.89
CA SER A 59 4.18 -3.23 6.10
C SER A 59 5.58 -3.24 6.72
N ALA A 60 5.67 -3.13 8.04
CA ALA A 60 6.92 -3.20 8.78
C ALA A 60 7.56 -4.59 8.69
N PHE A 61 6.76 -5.66 8.78
CA PHE A 61 7.26 -7.04 8.68
C PHE A 61 7.84 -7.34 7.30
N PHE A 62 7.18 -6.93 6.22
CA PHE A 62 7.72 -7.14 4.87
C PHE A 62 9.03 -6.39 4.64
N LEU A 63 9.15 -5.17 5.15
CA LEU A 63 10.37 -4.39 5.03
C LEU A 63 11.50 -4.97 5.89
N GLU A 64 11.22 -5.41 7.10
CA GLU A 64 12.25 -6.02 7.97
C GLU A 64 12.77 -7.34 7.41
N VAL A 65 11.88 -8.22 6.90
CA VAL A 65 12.33 -9.45 6.21
C VAL A 65 13.27 -9.09 5.05
N LEU A 66 12.98 -8.04 4.30
CA LEU A 66 13.84 -7.63 3.21
C LEU A 66 15.16 -7.02 3.71
N TYR A 67 15.11 -6.26 4.82
CA TYR A 67 16.30 -5.71 5.47
C TYR A 67 17.27 -6.81 5.91
N GLN A 68 16.76 -7.89 6.49
CA GLN A 68 17.58 -9.04 6.91
C GLN A 68 18.29 -9.74 5.73
N ILE A 69 17.78 -9.58 4.50
CA ILE A 69 18.36 -10.18 3.29
C ILE A 69 19.35 -9.23 2.61
N PHE A 70 18.99 -7.95 2.45
CA PHE A 70 19.71 -6.99 1.63
C PHE A 70 20.36 -5.86 2.42
N GLY A 71 20.03 -5.69 3.71
CA GLY A 71 20.49 -4.56 4.51
C GLY A 71 20.00 -3.20 3.98
N PRO A 72 20.76 -2.11 4.20
CA PRO A 72 20.37 -0.75 3.80
C PRO A 72 20.66 -0.48 2.32
N GLN A 73 20.01 -1.25 1.43
CA GLN A 73 20.10 -1.11 -0.02
C GLN A 73 18.79 -0.57 -0.59
N ASP A 74 18.72 0.72 -0.88
CA ASP A 74 17.49 1.43 -1.28
C ASP A 74 16.76 0.78 -2.47
N TRP A 75 17.51 0.27 -3.47
CA TRP A 75 16.93 -0.41 -4.62
C TRP A 75 16.05 -1.62 -4.26
N ALA A 76 16.39 -2.33 -3.19
CA ALA A 76 15.65 -3.51 -2.78
C ALA A 76 14.23 -3.16 -2.31
N TYR A 77 14.05 -2.01 -1.68
CA TYR A 77 12.76 -1.54 -1.18
C TYR A 77 11.87 -1.00 -2.31
N TYR A 78 12.47 -0.34 -3.31
CA TYR A 78 11.77 -0.01 -4.55
C TYR A 78 11.35 -1.28 -5.30
N LEU A 79 12.22 -2.29 -5.37
CA LEU A 79 11.90 -3.58 -5.99
C LEU A 79 10.74 -4.28 -5.27
N LEU A 80 10.75 -4.32 -3.92
CA LEU A 80 9.65 -4.90 -3.13
C LEU A 80 8.32 -4.24 -3.48
N SER A 81 8.31 -2.92 -3.54
CA SER A 81 7.12 -2.16 -3.92
C SER A 81 6.58 -2.60 -5.28
N GLN A 82 7.46 -2.72 -6.27
CA GLN A 82 7.04 -3.15 -7.61
C GLN A 82 6.63 -4.62 -7.67
N ILE A 83 7.21 -5.51 -6.88
CA ILE A 83 6.75 -6.90 -6.75
C ILE A 83 5.29 -6.92 -6.27
N PHE A 84 4.93 -6.10 -5.30
CA PHE A 84 3.55 -6.01 -4.80
C PHE A 84 2.57 -5.50 -5.87
N VAL A 85 2.99 -4.53 -6.67
CA VAL A 85 2.20 -4.01 -7.79
C VAL A 85 2.00 -5.07 -8.87
N ILE A 86 3.06 -5.75 -9.32
CA ILE A 86 2.93 -6.75 -10.39
C ILE A 86 2.19 -8.00 -9.97
N ILE A 87 2.25 -8.43 -8.70
CA ILE A 87 1.39 -9.49 -8.17
C ILE A 87 -0.09 -9.06 -8.31
N SER A 88 -0.39 -7.80 -8.01
CA SER A 88 -1.75 -7.27 -8.16
C SER A 88 -2.19 -7.28 -9.62
N PHE A 89 -1.35 -6.82 -10.54
CA PHE A 89 -1.62 -6.87 -11.99
C PHE A 89 -1.85 -8.30 -12.50
N TYR A 90 -1.07 -9.25 -11.99
CA TYR A 90 -1.26 -10.66 -12.31
C TYR A 90 -2.65 -11.17 -11.92
N TYR A 91 -3.11 -10.88 -10.71
CA TYR A 91 -4.44 -11.32 -10.27
C TYR A 91 -5.57 -10.56 -10.97
N VAL A 92 -5.38 -9.29 -11.32
CA VAL A 92 -6.30 -8.54 -12.19
C VAL A 92 -6.41 -9.19 -13.57
N PHE A 93 -5.26 -9.50 -14.20
CA PHE A 93 -5.23 -10.20 -15.50
C PHE A 93 -5.89 -11.58 -15.43
N LYS A 94 -5.61 -12.32 -14.36
CA LYS A 94 -6.16 -13.66 -14.12
C LYS A 94 -7.69 -13.62 -13.94
N LEU A 95 -8.20 -12.64 -13.17
CA LEU A 95 -9.64 -12.43 -13.01
C LEU A 95 -10.29 -12.00 -14.32
N ALA A 96 -9.69 -11.04 -15.02
CA ALA A 96 -10.15 -10.56 -16.31
C ALA A 96 -10.30 -11.71 -17.33
N ASN A 97 -9.32 -12.62 -17.42
CA ASN A 97 -9.41 -13.80 -18.27
C ASN A 97 -10.58 -14.73 -17.91
N LYS A 98 -10.92 -14.86 -16.62
CA LYS A 98 -12.07 -15.67 -16.17
C LYS A 98 -13.41 -15.03 -16.51
N ILE A 99 -13.50 -13.69 -16.36
CA ILE A 99 -14.75 -12.95 -16.55
C ILE A 99 -14.99 -12.64 -18.03
N LEU A 100 -14.01 -12.06 -18.72
CA LEU A 100 -14.12 -11.58 -20.11
C LEU A 100 -14.01 -12.70 -21.14
N LYS A 101 -13.30 -13.78 -20.79
CA LYS A 101 -13.00 -14.91 -21.69
C LYS A 101 -12.32 -14.48 -23.01
N ASN A 102 -11.62 -13.37 -22.99
CA ASN A 102 -10.88 -12.77 -24.10
C ASN A 102 -9.57 -12.21 -23.60
N SER A 103 -8.45 -12.78 -24.03
CA SER A 103 -7.12 -12.44 -23.53
C SER A 103 -6.67 -11.01 -23.90
N ILE A 104 -7.11 -10.48 -25.09
CA ILE A 104 -6.83 -9.09 -25.46
C ILE A 104 -7.56 -8.15 -24.49
N PHE A 105 -8.84 -8.38 -24.23
CA PHE A 105 -9.61 -7.56 -23.32
C PHE A 105 -9.06 -7.63 -21.90
N SER A 106 -8.53 -8.78 -21.50
CA SER A 106 -7.85 -8.94 -20.21
C SER A 106 -6.57 -8.14 -20.14
N LEU A 107 -5.77 -8.10 -21.19
CA LEU A 107 -4.57 -7.28 -21.27
C LEU A 107 -4.91 -5.80 -21.26
N ILE A 108 -5.91 -5.36 -22.03
CA ILE A 108 -6.42 -3.99 -22.03
C ILE A 108 -6.86 -3.57 -20.62
N SER A 109 -7.52 -4.47 -19.86
CA SER A 109 -7.96 -4.19 -18.51
C SER A 109 -6.80 -3.87 -17.57
N VAL A 110 -5.64 -4.48 -17.76
CA VAL A 110 -4.43 -4.18 -16.98
C VAL A 110 -3.73 -2.91 -17.49
N PHE A 111 -3.64 -2.73 -18.81
CA PHE A 111 -3.03 -1.53 -19.40
C PHE A 111 -3.76 -0.24 -19.00
N LEU A 112 -5.07 -0.31 -18.78
CA LEU A 112 -5.85 0.82 -18.27
C LEU A 112 -5.41 1.28 -16.87
N LEU A 113 -4.77 0.43 -16.06
CA LEU A 113 -4.28 0.79 -14.74
C LEU A 113 -3.11 1.78 -14.82
N GLU A 114 -2.31 1.76 -15.90
CA GLU A 114 -1.24 2.74 -16.11
C GLU A 114 -1.74 4.18 -16.26
N ALA A 115 -3.02 4.37 -16.55
CA ALA A 115 -3.64 5.68 -16.57
C ALA A 115 -4.03 6.21 -15.18
N ILE A 116 -3.81 5.40 -14.13
CA ILE A 116 -4.09 5.79 -12.74
C ILE A 116 -2.76 5.86 -12.00
N PHE A 117 -2.33 7.06 -11.63
CA PHE A 117 -1.00 7.30 -11.05
C PHE A 117 -0.73 6.53 -9.76
N PHE A 118 -1.75 5.98 -9.11
CA PHE A 118 -1.60 5.10 -7.95
C PHE A 118 -0.88 3.78 -8.24
N TYR A 119 -0.80 3.35 -9.50
CA TYR A 119 -0.18 2.08 -9.88
C TYR A 119 1.18 2.24 -10.55
N ASN A 120 1.66 3.48 -10.65
CA ASN A 120 2.94 3.81 -11.22
C ASN A 120 3.65 4.92 -10.41
N PHE A 121 3.31 6.18 -10.59
CA PHE A 121 4.02 7.35 -10.07
C PHE A 121 4.19 7.35 -8.53
N THR A 122 3.21 6.85 -7.76
CA THR A 122 3.27 6.82 -6.29
C THR A 122 3.79 5.50 -5.72
N THR A 123 4.01 4.49 -6.57
CA THR A 123 4.44 3.15 -6.13
C THR A 123 5.90 3.02 -5.69
N PRO A 124 6.84 3.92 -6.01
CA PRO A 124 8.17 3.85 -5.42
C PRO A 124 8.17 3.89 -3.88
N GLU A 125 7.21 4.58 -3.27
CA GLU A 125 7.06 4.55 -1.83
C GLU A 125 6.34 3.29 -1.35
N PHE A 126 7.09 2.33 -0.77
CA PHE A 126 6.48 1.18 -0.11
C PHE A 126 5.80 1.64 1.17
N ASN A 127 4.51 1.79 1.11
CA ASN A 127 3.67 2.19 2.23
C ASN A 127 2.49 1.23 2.40
N VAL A 128 1.67 1.46 3.41
CA VAL A 128 0.50 0.62 3.71
C VAL A 128 -0.51 0.52 2.56
N ASN A 129 -0.56 1.50 1.65
CA ASN A 129 -1.47 1.46 0.50
C ASN A 129 -0.94 0.50 -0.58
N VAL A 130 0.37 0.51 -0.83
CA VAL A 130 1.02 -0.44 -1.75
C VAL A 130 1.04 -1.83 -1.12
N CYS A 131 1.34 -1.93 0.19
CA CYS A 131 1.38 -3.19 0.92
C CYS A 131 0.06 -3.99 0.81
N GLN A 132 -1.10 -3.35 0.82
CA GLN A 132 -2.38 -4.04 0.72
C GLN A 132 -2.78 -4.49 -0.71
N LEU A 133 -2.15 -3.95 -1.77
CA LEU A 133 -2.54 -4.20 -3.17
C LEU A 133 -2.61 -5.69 -3.56
N PRO A 134 -1.57 -6.52 -3.33
CA PRO A 134 -1.62 -7.92 -3.71
C PRO A 134 -2.71 -8.68 -2.95
N PHE A 135 -2.91 -8.39 -1.68
CA PHE A 135 -3.92 -9.05 -0.86
C PHE A 135 -5.33 -8.68 -1.30
N TRP A 136 -5.56 -7.41 -1.67
CA TRP A 136 -6.81 -6.96 -2.27
C TRP A 136 -7.14 -7.76 -3.54
N SER A 137 -6.17 -7.89 -4.42
CA SER A 137 -6.36 -8.58 -5.70
C SER A 137 -6.58 -10.08 -5.54
N VAL A 138 -5.85 -10.72 -4.61
CA VAL A 138 -5.98 -12.15 -4.30
C VAL A 138 -7.33 -12.45 -3.68
N VAL A 139 -7.76 -11.66 -2.67
CA VAL A 139 -9.07 -11.81 -2.03
C VAL A 139 -10.19 -11.68 -3.04
N VAL A 140 -10.17 -10.69 -3.91
CA VAL A 140 -11.17 -10.53 -4.98
C VAL A 140 -11.18 -11.73 -5.93
N TYR A 141 -10.01 -12.23 -6.34
CA TYR A 141 -9.92 -13.38 -7.25
C TYR A 141 -10.50 -14.66 -6.64
N TYR A 142 -10.16 -14.98 -5.38
CA TYR A 142 -10.66 -16.20 -4.75
C TYR A 142 -12.13 -16.05 -4.33
N SER A 143 -12.57 -14.86 -3.93
CA SER A 143 -13.99 -14.57 -3.71
C SER A 143 -14.81 -14.74 -5.00
N TRP A 144 -14.26 -14.35 -6.17
CA TRP A 144 -14.88 -14.67 -7.46
C TRP A 144 -15.00 -16.17 -7.70
N LYS A 145 -13.97 -16.98 -7.38
CA LYS A 145 -14.04 -18.44 -7.52
C LYS A 145 -15.15 -19.02 -6.67
N ILE A 146 -15.23 -18.63 -5.39
CA ILE A 146 -16.28 -19.07 -4.47
C ILE A 146 -17.67 -18.64 -4.97
N TYR A 147 -17.79 -17.39 -5.44
CA TYR A 147 -19.04 -16.83 -5.94
C TYR A 147 -19.56 -17.52 -7.23
N HIS A 148 -18.65 -17.90 -8.11
CA HIS A 148 -18.99 -18.40 -9.45
C HIS A 148 -19.08 -19.91 -9.54
N ASN A 149 -18.33 -20.67 -8.75
CA ASN A 149 -18.27 -22.11 -8.80
C ASN A 149 -19.49 -22.75 -8.12
N LYS A 150 -19.97 -23.88 -8.67
CA LYS A 150 -21.05 -24.66 -8.07
C LYS A 150 -20.63 -25.37 -6.78
N LYS A 151 -19.33 -25.73 -6.66
CA LYS A 151 -18.75 -26.41 -5.50
C LYS A 151 -17.68 -25.49 -4.88
N ILE A 152 -17.81 -25.24 -3.60
CA ILE A 152 -16.85 -24.45 -2.84
C ILE A 152 -15.68 -25.33 -2.44
N GLU A 153 -14.49 -24.93 -2.78
CA GLU A 153 -13.26 -25.58 -2.36
C GLU A 153 -12.78 -25.01 -1.03
N LEU A 154 -12.48 -25.89 -0.07
CA LEU A 154 -11.96 -25.50 1.25
C LEU A 154 -10.70 -24.62 1.13
N LYS A 155 -9.81 -24.99 0.20
CA LYS A 155 -8.59 -24.23 -0.09
C LYS A 155 -8.88 -22.76 -0.43
N ASP A 156 -9.92 -22.50 -1.23
CA ASP A 156 -10.27 -21.13 -1.62
C ASP A 156 -10.74 -20.31 -0.40
N CYS A 157 -11.50 -20.94 0.52
CA CYS A 157 -11.94 -20.31 1.76
C CYS A 157 -10.74 -19.97 2.67
N ILE A 158 -9.82 -20.92 2.87
CA ILE A 158 -8.59 -20.69 3.65
C ILE A 158 -7.78 -19.54 3.05
N LEU A 159 -7.60 -19.50 1.73
CA LEU A 159 -6.85 -18.44 1.05
C LEU A 159 -7.52 -17.08 1.19
N VAL A 160 -8.86 -17.01 1.09
CA VAL A 160 -9.59 -15.75 1.33
C VAL A 160 -9.37 -15.28 2.76
N GLY A 161 -9.56 -16.14 3.77
CA GLY A 161 -9.35 -15.79 5.18
C GLY A 161 -7.93 -15.33 5.48
N MET A 162 -6.93 -16.05 4.97
CA MET A 162 -5.52 -15.74 5.17
C MET A 162 -5.14 -14.38 4.52
N PHE A 163 -5.46 -14.18 3.25
CA PHE A 163 -5.09 -12.95 2.57
C PHE A 163 -5.96 -11.76 2.99
N ALA A 164 -7.19 -12.00 3.46
CA ALA A 164 -8.00 -10.97 4.10
C ALA A 164 -7.35 -10.48 5.41
N ALA A 165 -6.84 -11.40 6.24
CA ALA A 165 -6.14 -11.06 7.47
C ALA A 165 -4.86 -10.24 7.19
N ILE A 166 -4.01 -10.69 6.26
CA ILE A 166 -2.79 -9.96 5.91
C ILE A 166 -3.13 -8.58 5.29
N GLY A 167 -4.15 -8.50 4.44
CA GLY A 167 -4.63 -7.24 3.88
C GLY A 167 -5.13 -6.28 4.96
N PHE A 168 -5.86 -6.75 5.95
CA PHE A 168 -6.32 -5.97 7.09
C PHE A 168 -5.15 -5.54 7.98
N LEU A 169 -4.17 -6.44 8.22
CA LEU A 169 -2.92 -6.15 8.93
C LEU A 169 -2.00 -5.19 8.15
N SER A 170 -2.21 -5.01 6.85
CA SER A 170 -1.56 -3.97 6.07
C SER A 170 -2.20 -2.61 6.30
N LYS A 171 -3.54 -2.55 6.31
CA LYS A 171 -4.31 -1.32 6.56
C LYS A 171 -5.77 -1.63 6.90
N TYR A 172 -6.32 -1.02 7.94
CA TYR A 172 -7.72 -1.23 8.35
C TYR A 172 -8.75 -0.86 7.27
N LEU A 173 -8.41 0.02 6.33
CA LEU A 173 -9.28 0.35 5.20
C LEU A 173 -9.58 -0.85 4.28
N PHE A 174 -8.85 -1.93 4.39
CA PHE A 174 -9.14 -3.21 3.73
C PHE A 174 -10.54 -3.74 4.08
N LEU A 175 -11.06 -3.35 5.26
CA LEU A 175 -12.40 -3.69 5.72
C LEU A 175 -13.51 -3.28 4.73
N TYR A 176 -13.33 -2.18 4.00
CA TYR A 176 -14.32 -1.74 3.01
C TYR A 176 -14.50 -2.76 1.87
N LEU A 177 -13.43 -3.44 1.46
CA LEU A 177 -13.52 -4.55 0.51
C LEU A 177 -14.25 -5.74 1.13
N LEU A 178 -13.88 -6.13 2.36
CA LEU A 178 -14.46 -7.29 3.04
C LEU A 178 -15.97 -7.11 3.22
N ILE A 179 -16.40 -5.96 3.75
CA ILE A 179 -17.84 -5.62 3.88
C ILE A 179 -18.53 -5.68 2.51
N SER A 180 -17.89 -5.19 1.45
CA SER A 180 -18.50 -5.20 0.11
C SER A 180 -18.68 -6.63 -0.43
N ILE A 181 -17.72 -7.51 -0.18
CA ILE A 181 -17.82 -8.93 -0.55
C ILE A 181 -18.90 -9.62 0.30
N ASP A 182 -18.91 -9.39 1.62
CA ASP A 182 -19.89 -9.99 2.51
C ASP A 182 -21.31 -9.57 2.14
N LEU A 183 -21.55 -8.29 1.87
CA LEU A 183 -22.85 -7.78 1.41
C LEU A 183 -23.27 -8.42 0.08
N LEU A 184 -22.34 -8.66 -0.82
CA LEU A 184 -22.62 -9.39 -2.07
C LEU A 184 -23.08 -10.83 -1.79
N PHE A 185 -22.37 -11.56 -0.91
CA PHE A 185 -22.74 -12.93 -0.55
C PHE A 185 -24.07 -12.98 0.18
N ILE A 186 -24.31 -12.09 1.17
CA ILE A 186 -25.59 -11.95 1.88
C ILE A 186 -26.73 -11.73 0.86
N TYR A 187 -26.53 -10.81 -0.09
CA TYR A 187 -27.52 -10.55 -1.13
C TYR A 187 -27.88 -11.81 -1.94
N TYR A 188 -26.89 -12.60 -2.37
CA TYR A 188 -27.14 -13.79 -3.20
C TYR A 188 -27.62 -15.02 -2.40
N ILE A 189 -27.22 -15.15 -1.14
CA ILE A 189 -27.64 -16.26 -0.27
C ILE A 189 -29.05 -16.03 0.26
N PHE A 190 -29.30 -14.88 0.86
CA PHE A 190 -30.55 -14.65 1.61
C PHE A 190 -31.66 -13.99 0.78
N PHE A 191 -31.33 -13.03 -0.10
CA PHE A 191 -32.33 -12.29 -0.87
C PHE A 191 -32.59 -12.94 -2.24
N LYS A 192 -31.56 -13.22 -3.02
CA LYS A 192 -31.74 -13.88 -4.34
C LYS A 192 -31.87 -15.38 -4.25
N LYS A 193 -31.40 -16.01 -3.18
CA LYS A 193 -31.44 -17.47 -2.94
C LYS A 193 -30.85 -18.29 -4.08
N THR A 194 -29.86 -17.74 -4.80
CA THR A 194 -29.22 -18.41 -5.96
C THR A 194 -27.87 -19.02 -5.61
N ILE A 195 -27.32 -18.70 -4.46
CA ILE A 195 -26.17 -19.34 -3.83
C ILE A 195 -26.66 -20.01 -2.54
N LYS A 196 -26.32 -21.29 -2.37
CA LYS A 196 -26.63 -22.00 -1.11
C LYS A 196 -25.59 -21.63 -0.07
N PHE A 197 -26.04 -21.46 1.18
CA PHE A 197 -25.13 -21.33 2.31
C PHE A 197 -24.32 -22.64 2.46
N ASP A 198 -23.01 -22.52 2.67
CA ASP A 198 -22.10 -23.64 2.93
C ASP A 198 -21.30 -23.30 4.19
N PHE A 199 -21.22 -24.22 5.16
CA PHE A 199 -20.46 -24.01 6.40
C PHE A 199 -18.97 -23.70 6.18
N LYS A 200 -18.42 -24.00 4.99
CA LYS A 200 -17.06 -23.61 4.62
C LYS A 200 -16.84 -22.08 4.61
N TYR A 201 -17.91 -21.28 4.49
CA TYR A 201 -17.80 -19.83 4.66
C TYR A 201 -17.31 -19.44 6.06
N LEU A 202 -17.65 -20.20 7.10
CA LEU A 202 -17.19 -19.94 8.46
C LEU A 202 -15.67 -20.07 8.58
N ILE A 203 -15.04 -20.94 7.79
CA ILE A 203 -13.58 -21.12 7.76
C ILE A 203 -12.87 -19.84 7.34
N ILE A 204 -13.48 -19.05 6.43
CA ILE A 204 -12.93 -17.74 6.05
C ILE A 204 -12.78 -16.87 7.31
N PHE A 205 -13.84 -16.81 8.10
CA PHE A 205 -13.87 -16.01 9.32
C PHE A 205 -12.94 -16.56 10.40
N GLU A 206 -12.92 -17.88 10.60
CA GLU A 206 -12.04 -18.54 11.59
C GLU A 206 -10.57 -18.26 11.29
N VAL A 207 -10.14 -18.49 10.04
CA VAL A 207 -8.75 -18.22 9.60
C VAL A 207 -8.41 -16.74 9.72
N PHE A 208 -9.34 -15.86 9.34
CA PHE A 208 -9.16 -14.42 9.48
C PHE A 208 -8.93 -14.01 10.92
N ILE A 209 -9.79 -14.43 11.85
CA ILE A 209 -9.70 -14.08 13.28
C ILE A 209 -8.44 -14.67 13.90
N VAL A 210 -8.13 -15.95 13.64
CA VAL A 210 -6.95 -16.61 14.21
C VAL A 210 -5.66 -15.86 13.84
N LEU A 211 -5.55 -15.41 12.60
CA LEU A 211 -4.37 -14.65 12.15
C LEU A 211 -4.33 -13.21 12.69
N LEU A 212 -5.47 -12.66 13.08
CA LEU A 212 -5.54 -11.33 13.70
C LEU A 212 -5.29 -11.35 15.21
N LEU A 213 -5.43 -12.49 15.88
CA LEU A 213 -5.35 -12.59 17.34
C LEU A 213 -4.12 -11.90 17.94
N PRO A 214 -2.88 -12.10 17.42
CA PRO A 214 -1.72 -11.43 18.00
C PRO A 214 -1.81 -9.91 17.95
N HIS A 215 -2.32 -9.36 16.84
CA HIS A 215 -2.52 -7.93 16.68
C HIS A 215 -3.66 -7.40 17.58
N LEU A 216 -4.76 -8.15 17.72
CA LEU A 216 -5.87 -7.75 18.59
C LEU A 216 -5.46 -7.72 20.06
N ILE A 217 -4.65 -8.70 20.51
CA ILE A 217 -4.06 -8.71 21.85
C ILE A 217 -3.12 -7.51 22.02
N TRP A 218 -2.26 -7.25 21.03
CA TRP A 218 -1.37 -6.09 21.06
C TRP A 218 -2.16 -4.77 21.14
N LEU A 219 -3.22 -4.60 20.34
CA LEU A 219 -4.10 -3.43 20.37
C LEU A 219 -4.70 -3.18 21.75
N HIS A 220 -5.20 -4.24 22.38
CA HIS A 220 -5.77 -4.16 23.74
C HIS A 220 -4.70 -3.71 24.75
N ASN A 221 -3.50 -4.28 24.69
CA ASN A 221 -2.41 -3.96 25.61
C ASN A 221 -1.76 -2.57 25.35
N ASN A 222 -2.08 -1.93 24.22
CA ASN A 222 -1.56 -0.61 23.84
C ASN A 222 -2.70 0.43 23.67
N ASP A 223 -3.79 0.32 24.45
CA ASP A 223 -4.89 1.29 24.52
C ASP A 223 -5.46 1.68 23.15
N TYR A 224 -5.50 0.74 22.21
CA TYR A 224 -6.00 0.93 20.85
C TYR A 224 -5.36 2.12 20.09
N ILE A 225 -4.10 2.43 20.38
CA ILE A 225 -3.38 3.61 19.88
C ILE A 225 -3.43 3.76 18.36
N THR A 226 -3.36 2.64 17.61
CA THR A 226 -3.43 2.67 16.14
C THR A 226 -4.80 3.11 15.62
N ILE A 227 -5.86 2.73 16.31
CA ILE A 227 -7.24 3.13 15.98
C ILE A 227 -7.42 4.62 16.32
N SER A 228 -7.02 5.03 17.53
CA SER A 228 -7.08 6.43 17.98
C SER A 228 -6.30 7.35 17.04
N TYR A 229 -5.10 6.95 16.61
CA TYR A 229 -4.34 7.69 15.58
C TYR A 229 -5.12 7.81 14.26
N GLY A 230 -5.72 6.72 13.79
CA GLY A 230 -6.54 6.72 12.57
C GLY A 230 -7.71 7.71 12.66
N LEU A 231 -8.42 7.72 13.77
CA LEU A 231 -9.53 8.65 14.04
C LEU A 231 -9.06 10.10 14.12
N MET A 232 -8.01 10.39 14.87
CA MET A 232 -7.38 11.72 14.94
C MET A 232 -6.93 12.21 13.55
N ARG A 233 -6.35 11.32 12.73
CA ARG A 233 -5.87 11.65 11.37
C ARG A 233 -6.98 12.02 10.39
N THR A 234 -8.22 11.64 10.66
CA THR A 234 -9.41 12.01 9.89
C THR A 234 -10.02 13.34 10.32
N GLY A 235 -9.55 13.93 11.43
CA GLY A 235 -10.05 15.20 11.96
C GLY A 235 -11.42 15.08 12.62
N LEU A 236 -11.76 13.88 13.17
CA LEU A 236 -13.06 13.62 13.80
C LEU A 236 -13.32 14.45 15.07
N GLU A 237 -12.26 14.87 15.76
CA GLU A 237 -12.38 15.63 17.01
C GLU A 237 -12.83 17.07 16.80
N ASP A 238 -12.60 17.66 15.60
CA ASP A 238 -12.85 19.06 15.27
C ASP A 238 -13.82 19.23 14.09
N THR A 239 -14.80 18.33 13.90
CA THR A 239 -15.69 18.39 12.75
C THR A 239 -16.82 19.44 12.94
N SER A 240 -17.03 20.26 11.91
CA SER A 240 -18.18 21.16 11.78
C SER A 240 -19.28 20.56 10.90
N TYR A 241 -20.52 21.04 11.04
CA TYR A 241 -21.63 20.61 10.18
C TYR A 241 -21.33 20.75 8.67
N LEU A 242 -20.54 21.73 8.28
CA LEU A 242 -20.12 21.94 6.89
C LEU A 242 -19.17 20.85 6.38
N ASP A 243 -18.43 20.20 7.27
CA ASP A 243 -17.46 19.17 6.89
C ASP A 243 -18.14 17.90 6.39
N HIS A 244 -19.37 17.61 6.85
CA HIS A 244 -20.19 16.51 6.35
C HIS A 244 -20.63 16.66 4.89
N ILE A 245 -20.53 17.86 4.32
CA ILE A 245 -20.80 18.14 2.90
C ILE A 245 -19.50 18.44 2.17
N LYS A 246 -18.67 19.32 2.72
CA LYS A 246 -17.44 19.83 2.10
C LYS A 246 -16.46 18.68 1.78
N TYR A 247 -16.13 17.85 2.75
CA TYR A 247 -15.11 16.80 2.56
C TYR A 247 -15.56 15.70 1.59
N PRO A 248 -16.79 15.15 1.66
CA PRO A 248 -17.28 14.20 0.66
C PRO A 248 -17.28 14.76 -0.77
N VAL A 249 -17.70 16.02 -0.96
CA VAL A 249 -17.70 16.66 -2.28
C VAL A 249 -16.28 16.83 -2.81
N PHE A 250 -15.35 17.37 -2.01
CA PHE A 250 -13.95 17.50 -2.43
C PHE A 250 -13.30 16.12 -2.68
N PHE A 251 -13.59 15.14 -1.85
CA PHE A 251 -13.13 13.78 -2.08
C PHE A 251 -13.61 13.27 -3.44
N PHE A 252 -14.92 13.35 -3.72
CA PHE A 252 -15.51 12.88 -4.97
C PHE A 252 -14.91 13.57 -6.21
N LEU A 253 -14.79 14.90 -6.16
CA LEU A 253 -14.18 15.67 -7.25
C LEU A 253 -12.72 15.28 -7.52
N LYS A 254 -11.94 15.04 -6.46
CA LYS A 254 -10.56 14.56 -6.60
C LYS A 254 -10.49 13.17 -7.23
N GLN A 255 -11.43 12.27 -6.88
CA GLN A 255 -11.48 10.94 -7.50
C GLN A 255 -11.79 11.01 -9.00
N ILE A 256 -12.73 11.91 -9.41
CA ILE A 256 -12.98 12.15 -10.83
C ILE A 256 -11.69 12.64 -11.51
N GLY A 257 -11.00 13.62 -10.94
CA GLY A 257 -9.75 14.15 -11.49
C GLY A 257 -8.69 13.09 -11.73
N ILE A 258 -8.51 12.16 -10.75
CA ILE A 258 -7.56 11.04 -10.86
C ILE A 258 -7.91 10.09 -12.01
N LEU A 259 -9.20 9.89 -12.26
CA LEU A 259 -9.68 8.95 -13.27
C LEU A 259 -9.80 9.57 -14.68
N ILE A 260 -9.53 10.87 -14.87
CA ILE A 260 -9.58 11.50 -16.20
C ILE A 260 -8.71 10.77 -17.23
N PRO A 261 -7.41 10.47 -16.99
CA PRO A 261 -6.59 9.78 -17.98
C PRO A 261 -7.11 8.36 -18.29
N PHE A 262 -7.65 7.66 -17.28
CA PHE A 262 -8.29 6.37 -17.46
C PHE A 262 -9.50 6.45 -18.40
N PHE A 263 -10.40 7.42 -18.20
CA PHE A 263 -11.55 7.60 -19.07
C PHE A 263 -11.16 8.07 -20.48
N ILE A 264 -10.10 8.86 -20.62
CA ILE A 264 -9.55 9.21 -21.94
C ILE A 264 -9.14 7.94 -22.70
N LEU A 265 -8.42 7.01 -22.05
CA LEU A 265 -8.04 5.73 -22.68
C LEU A 265 -9.28 4.90 -23.07
N ILE A 266 -10.33 4.88 -22.25
CA ILE A 266 -11.60 4.21 -22.60
C ILE A 266 -12.23 4.86 -23.86
N ILE A 267 -12.27 6.18 -23.95
CA ILE A 267 -12.82 6.89 -25.11
C ILE A 267 -12.02 6.59 -26.38
N LEU A 268 -10.70 6.47 -26.27
CA LEU A 268 -9.85 6.09 -27.40
C LEU A 268 -10.11 4.65 -27.87
N LEU A 269 -10.63 3.78 -27.00
CA LEU A 269 -10.86 2.36 -27.29
C LEU A 269 -12.25 2.08 -27.89
N VAL A 270 -13.28 2.83 -27.45
CA VAL A 270 -14.68 2.54 -27.82
C VAL A 270 -15.16 3.38 -29.01
N LYS A 271 -16.06 2.79 -29.83
CA LYS A 271 -16.67 3.49 -30.98
C LYS A 271 -17.79 4.46 -30.55
N LYS A 272 -18.60 4.04 -29.59
CA LYS A 272 -19.75 4.79 -29.03
C LYS A 272 -19.85 4.46 -27.54
N ILE A 273 -20.20 5.46 -26.73
CA ILE A 273 -20.44 5.24 -25.31
C ILE A 273 -21.94 4.97 -25.12
N LYS A 274 -22.30 3.72 -25.01
CA LYS A 274 -23.66 3.29 -24.66
C LYS A 274 -23.59 2.41 -23.42
N LEU A 275 -24.09 2.92 -22.31
CA LEU A 275 -24.18 2.15 -21.06
C LEU A 275 -25.36 1.19 -21.17
N LYS A 276 -25.05 -0.12 -21.32
CA LYS A 276 -26.03 -1.20 -21.22
C LYS A 276 -25.76 -1.96 -19.95
N ILE A 277 -26.45 -1.64 -18.88
CA ILE A 277 -26.32 -2.25 -17.57
C ILE A 277 -27.41 -3.30 -17.40
N ASN A 278 -27.04 -4.57 -17.31
CA ASN A 278 -27.96 -5.66 -17.02
C ASN A 278 -27.79 -6.12 -15.57
N PHE A 279 -28.63 -5.68 -14.67
CA PHE A 279 -28.60 -6.06 -13.26
C PHE A 279 -29.01 -7.54 -13.01
N LYS A 280 -29.32 -8.34 -14.03
CA LYS A 280 -29.47 -9.79 -13.91
C LYS A 280 -28.16 -10.54 -14.16
N ASP A 281 -27.13 -9.86 -14.68
CA ASP A 281 -25.84 -10.46 -14.98
C ASP A 281 -24.98 -10.55 -13.71
N LYS A 282 -24.79 -11.78 -13.22
CA LYS A 282 -23.99 -12.07 -12.02
C LYS A 282 -22.54 -11.56 -12.09
N LYS A 283 -21.94 -11.56 -13.30
CA LYS A 283 -20.56 -11.08 -13.48
C LYS A 283 -20.48 -9.56 -13.30
N LEU A 284 -21.44 -8.84 -13.91
CA LEU A 284 -21.52 -7.40 -13.80
C LEU A 284 -21.80 -6.97 -12.36
N ILE A 285 -22.72 -7.64 -11.67
CA ILE A 285 -23.02 -7.36 -10.26
C ILE A 285 -21.79 -7.55 -9.38
N PHE A 286 -21.06 -8.67 -9.54
CA PHE A 286 -19.81 -8.89 -8.82
C PHE A 286 -18.83 -7.73 -9.05
N LEU A 287 -18.59 -7.35 -10.30
CA LEU A 287 -17.68 -6.27 -10.65
C LEU A 287 -18.15 -4.91 -10.08
N ILE A 288 -19.45 -4.63 -10.07
CA ILE A 288 -20.01 -3.41 -9.47
C ILE A 288 -19.74 -3.39 -7.96
N PHE A 289 -20.01 -4.50 -7.27
CA PHE A 289 -19.85 -4.56 -5.81
C PHE A 289 -18.39 -4.36 -5.40
N ILE A 290 -17.43 -5.05 -6.03
CA ILE A 290 -16.02 -4.93 -5.65
C ILE A 290 -15.36 -3.58 -6.02
N ASN A 291 -15.93 -2.84 -6.99
CA ASN A 291 -15.39 -1.57 -7.46
C ASN A 291 -16.09 -0.35 -6.84
N PHE A 292 -17.42 -0.31 -6.87
CA PHE A 292 -18.15 0.87 -6.44
C PHE A 292 -18.60 0.84 -4.97
N LEU A 293 -18.93 -0.34 -4.44
CA LEU A 293 -19.43 -0.41 -3.07
C LEU A 293 -18.38 0.01 -2.01
N PRO A 294 -17.09 -0.38 -2.12
CA PRO A 294 -16.07 0.13 -1.20
C PRO A 294 -15.93 1.66 -1.25
N ILE A 295 -15.98 2.26 -2.46
CA ILE A 295 -15.93 3.73 -2.65
C ILE A 295 -17.16 4.39 -2.03
N PHE A 296 -18.34 3.81 -2.26
CA PHE A 296 -19.61 4.32 -1.72
C PHE A 296 -19.62 4.25 -0.18
N LEU A 297 -19.17 3.16 0.40
CA LEU A 297 -19.04 3.03 1.87
C LEU A 297 -18.06 4.06 2.44
N MET A 298 -16.93 4.30 1.75
CA MET A 298 -15.98 5.33 2.13
C MET A 298 -16.61 6.74 2.08
N LEU A 299 -17.38 7.02 1.03
CA LEU A 299 -18.10 8.28 0.89
C LEU A 299 -19.16 8.46 1.99
N ILE A 300 -19.93 7.41 2.29
CA ILE A 300 -20.91 7.39 3.41
C ILE A 300 -20.17 7.68 4.72
N THR A 301 -19.04 7.03 4.98
CA THR A 301 -18.25 7.28 6.19
C THR A 301 -17.92 8.77 6.30
N SER A 302 -17.44 9.41 5.23
CA SER A 302 -17.14 10.83 5.24
C SER A 302 -18.39 11.70 5.47
N ILE A 303 -19.54 11.36 4.85
CA ILE A 303 -20.82 12.08 5.04
C ILE A 303 -21.28 11.98 6.48
N VAL A 304 -21.26 10.77 7.06
CA VAL A 304 -21.79 10.51 8.41
C VAL A 304 -20.89 11.09 9.49
N THR A 305 -19.58 11.00 9.32
CA THR A 305 -18.61 11.37 10.36
C THR A 305 -18.00 12.77 10.16
N GLY A 306 -18.19 13.43 9.01
CA GLY A 306 -17.50 14.68 8.68
C GLY A 306 -15.99 14.49 8.45
N SER A 307 -15.50 13.25 8.31
CA SER A 307 -14.08 12.95 8.25
C SER A 307 -13.46 13.29 6.90
N LYS A 308 -12.21 13.81 6.93
CA LYS A 308 -11.41 14.13 5.74
C LYS A 308 -10.70 12.89 5.21
N ILE A 309 -11.19 12.33 4.10
CA ILE A 309 -10.55 11.19 3.43
C ILE A 309 -9.37 11.68 2.60
N ARG A 310 -8.20 11.03 2.78
CA ARG A 310 -7.01 11.32 1.98
C ARG A 310 -7.07 10.59 0.66
N THR A 311 -6.74 11.30 -0.40
CA THR A 311 -6.80 10.81 -1.78
C THR A 311 -6.01 9.51 -2.00
N MET A 312 -4.80 9.40 -1.44
CA MET A 312 -3.93 8.21 -1.57
C MET A 312 -4.49 6.95 -0.88
N TRP A 313 -5.47 7.09 0.02
CA TRP A 313 -6.09 5.92 0.64
C TRP A 313 -6.90 5.09 -0.35
N MET A 314 -7.23 5.69 -1.51
CA MET A 314 -8.02 5.05 -2.57
C MET A 314 -7.19 4.16 -3.51
N THR A 315 -5.89 4.02 -3.28
CA THR A 315 -4.98 3.23 -4.13
C THR A 315 -5.53 1.84 -4.51
N PRO A 316 -6.01 0.96 -3.61
CA PRO A 316 -6.50 -0.36 -4.01
C PRO A 316 -7.91 -0.36 -4.61
N PHE A 317 -8.70 0.71 -4.43
CA PHE A 317 -10.13 0.74 -4.79
C PHE A 317 -10.38 0.72 -6.30
N TYR A 318 -9.41 1.14 -7.11
CA TYR A 318 -9.53 1.21 -8.58
C TYR A 318 -8.91 0.01 -9.30
N LEU A 319 -8.39 -0.96 -8.53
CA LEU A 319 -7.58 -2.05 -9.09
C LEU A 319 -8.34 -2.90 -10.14
N PHE A 320 -9.65 -3.01 -10.00
CA PHE A 320 -10.49 -3.76 -10.94
C PHE A 320 -11.35 -2.89 -11.88
N PHE A 321 -11.13 -1.56 -11.88
CA PHE A 321 -11.86 -0.64 -12.79
C PHE A 321 -11.63 -1.00 -14.25
N GLY A 322 -10.41 -1.35 -14.64
CA GLY A 322 -10.12 -1.80 -16.00
C GLY A 322 -10.99 -3.01 -16.40
N VAL A 323 -11.15 -3.99 -15.50
CA VAL A 323 -11.97 -5.17 -15.77
C VAL A 323 -13.46 -4.80 -15.90
N LEU A 324 -13.96 -3.96 -14.99
CA LEU A 324 -15.36 -3.50 -15.00
C LEU A 324 -15.70 -2.73 -16.28
N PHE A 325 -14.90 -1.73 -16.62
CA PHE A 325 -15.20 -0.87 -17.77
C PHE A 325 -15.00 -1.59 -19.10
N VAL A 326 -13.99 -2.46 -19.22
CA VAL A 326 -13.85 -3.33 -20.39
C VAL A 326 -15.05 -4.30 -20.49
N TYR A 327 -15.55 -4.85 -19.38
CA TYR A 327 -16.75 -5.69 -19.37
C TYR A 327 -17.99 -4.94 -19.85
N ILE A 328 -18.23 -3.72 -19.37
CA ILE A 328 -19.36 -2.89 -19.77
C ILE A 328 -19.31 -2.55 -21.26
N PHE A 329 -18.13 -2.21 -21.77
CA PHE A 329 -17.95 -1.71 -23.13
C PHE A 329 -17.47 -2.78 -24.12
N GLN A 330 -17.31 -4.07 -23.75
CA GLN A 330 -16.73 -5.10 -24.61
C GLN A 330 -17.37 -5.22 -25.99
N SER A 331 -18.70 -5.03 -26.10
CA SER A 331 -19.42 -5.04 -27.39
C SER A 331 -19.22 -3.78 -28.25
N GLN A 332 -18.61 -2.74 -27.70
CA GLN A 332 -18.40 -1.43 -28.33
C GLN A 332 -16.90 -1.17 -28.59
N ILE A 333 -16.02 -2.04 -28.09
CA ILE A 333 -14.58 -1.96 -28.38
C ILE A 333 -14.37 -2.17 -29.88
N ASN A 334 -13.64 -1.22 -30.49
CA ASN A 334 -13.35 -1.23 -31.91
C ASN A 334 -11.89 -1.58 -32.16
N ILE A 335 -11.65 -2.71 -32.82
CA ILE A 335 -10.29 -3.18 -33.15
C ILE A 335 -9.51 -2.12 -33.96
N LYS A 336 -10.18 -1.33 -34.83
CA LYS A 336 -9.53 -0.24 -35.58
C LYS A 336 -9.03 0.90 -34.68
N LYS A 337 -9.62 1.07 -33.49
CA LYS A 337 -9.22 2.07 -32.49
C LYS A 337 -8.16 1.52 -31.49
N LEU A 338 -7.84 0.24 -31.58
CA LEU A 338 -6.84 -0.36 -30.71
C LEU A 338 -5.48 0.36 -30.82
N ASN A 339 -5.09 0.79 -32.02
CA ASN A 339 -3.85 1.53 -32.22
C ASN A 339 -3.88 2.89 -31.46
N SER A 340 -5.00 3.63 -31.51
CA SER A 340 -5.14 4.88 -30.76
C SER A 340 -5.06 4.67 -29.26
N PHE A 341 -5.65 3.59 -28.75
CA PHE A 341 -5.54 3.19 -27.34
C PHE A 341 -4.08 2.85 -27.01
N LEU A 342 -3.39 2.05 -27.83
CA LEU A 342 -2.00 1.66 -27.61
C LEU A 342 -1.06 2.87 -27.61
N TYR A 343 -1.25 3.84 -28.52
CA TYR A 343 -0.48 5.07 -28.51
C TYR A 343 -0.71 5.89 -27.21
N GLY A 344 -1.98 6.02 -26.78
CA GLY A 344 -2.30 6.68 -25.52
C GLY A 344 -1.72 5.96 -24.29
N PHE A 345 -1.80 4.63 -24.27
CA PHE A 345 -1.18 3.80 -23.23
C PHE A 345 0.34 3.96 -23.21
N LEU A 346 1.02 3.80 -24.35
CA LEU A 346 2.48 3.95 -24.43
C LEU A 346 2.94 5.36 -24.05
N PHE A 347 2.17 6.39 -24.45
CA PHE A 347 2.44 7.77 -24.05
C PHE A 347 2.42 7.89 -22.51
N LEU A 348 1.39 7.39 -21.82
CA LEU A 348 1.31 7.46 -20.37
C LEU A 348 2.37 6.60 -19.69
N PHE A 349 2.63 5.39 -20.21
CA PHE A 349 3.61 4.45 -19.70
C PHE A 349 5.03 5.03 -19.66
N PHE A 350 5.42 5.80 -20.69
CA PHE A 350 6.73 6.46 -20.72
C PHE A 350 6.74 7.86 -20.11
N LEU A 351 5.63 8.60 -20.21
CA LEU A 351 5.53 9.94 -19.63
C LEU A 351 5.66 9.91 -18.10
N SER A 352 5.01 8.94 -17.44
CA SER A 352 4.96 8.88 -15.98
C SER A 352 6.35 8.74 -15.34
N PRO A 353 7.23 7.81 -15.74
CA PRO A 353 8.59 7.72 -15.19
C PRO A 353 9.48 8.90 -15.60
N ILE A 354 9.28 9.50 -16.78
CA ILE A 354 10.00 10.71 -17.20
C ILE A 354 9.62 11.89 -16.28
N LEU A 355 8.35 12.07 -15.98
CA LEU A 355 7.90 13.09 -15.04
C LEU A 355 8.42 12.84 -13.62
N TYR A 356 8.43 11.58 -13.16
CA TYR A 356 9.01 11.22 -11.87
C TYR A 356 10.49 11.59 -11.82
N TYR A 357 11.27 11.19 -12.83
CA TYR A 357 12.68 11.56 -12.98
C TYR A 357 12.88 13.07 -12.94
N TYR A 358 12.14 13.80 -13.76
CA TYR A 358 12.25 15.25 -13.84
C TYR A 358 11.96 15.93 -12.48
N ILE A 359 10.87 15.54 -11.81
CA ILE A 359 10.49 16.08 -10.50
C ILE A 359 11.57 15.72 -9.47
N SER A 360 12.07 14.48 -9.50
CA SER A 360 13.09 14.01 -8.55
C SER A 360 14.40 14.74 -8.68
N VAL A 361 14.78 15.16 -9.88
CA VAL A 361 16.06 15.87 -10.11
C VAL A 361 15.91 17.39 -9.99
N SER A 362 14.78 17.96 -10.42
CA SER A 362 14.60 19.42 -10.47
C SER A 362 14.14 20.03 -9.15
N GLN A 363 13.39 19.31 -8.33
CA GLN A 363 12.94 19.79 -7.02
C GLN A 363 14.00 19.49 -5.97
N THR A 364 14.31 20.48 -5.15
CA THR A 364 15.24 20.39 -4.02
C THR A 364 14.48 20.37 -2.69
N ASN A 365 15.14 19.91 -1.63
CA ASN A 365 14.58 19.82 -0.27
C ASN A 365 13.40 18.83 -0.10
N LYS A 366 13.34 17.79 -0.95
CA LYS A 366 12.44 16.67 -0.74
C LYS A 366 12.97 15.77 0.40
N ARG A 367 12.11 14.95 0.99
CA ARG A 367 12.55 13.95 1.96
C ARG A 367 13.51 12.92 1.35
N THR A 368 13.35 12.61 0.08
CA THR A 368 14.27 11.73 -0.66
C THR A 368 15.63 12.35 -0.96
N ASP A 369 15.86 13.63 -0.65
CA ASP A 369 17.17 14.31 -0.74
C ASP A 369 17.89 14.33 0.63
N TYR A 370 17.33 13.73 1.67
CA TYR A 370 17.91 13.69 3.01
C TYR A 370 19.18 12.83 3.03
N SER A 371 20.28 13.38 3.56
CA SER A 371 21.60 12.72 3.61
C SER A 371 21.67 11.66 4.74
N GLY A 372 20.70 10.74 4.83
CA GLY A 372 20.59 9.77 5.93
C GLY A 372 21.83 8.92 6.12
N LYS A 373 22.41 8.42 5.02
CA LYS A 373 23.63 7.62 5.03
C LYS A 373 24.86 8.38 5.53
N GLU A 374 25.01 9.63 5.11
CA GLU A 374 26.14 10.48 5.55
C GLU A 374 26.04 10.80 7.03
N ILE A 375 24.84 11.15 7.49
CA ILE A 375 24.55 11.43 8.91
C ILE A 375 24.85 10.20 9.76
N ALA A 376 24.37 9.02 9.37
CA ALA A 376 24.66 7.79 10.08
C ALA A 376 26.16 7.49 10.14
N THR A 377 26.90 7.70 9.04
CA THR A 377 28.37 7.56 9.02
C THR A 377 29.06 8.51 9.98
N LEU A 378 28.60 9.76 10.07
CA LEU A 378 29.18 10.76 11.00
C LEU A 378 28.87 10.38 12.47
N VAL A 379 27.66 9.91 12.74
CA VAL A 379 27.26 9.39 14.07
C VAL A 379 28.13 8.20 14.46
N GLU A 380 28.32 7.23 13.57
CA GLU A 380 29.13 6.02 13.80
C GLU A 380 30.61 6.36 14.05
N ARG A 381 31.20 7.30 13.28
CA ARG A 381 32.56 7.80 13.49
C ARG A 381 32.73 8.47 14.84
N ARG A 382 31.76 9.28 15.28
CA ARG A 382 31.79 9.93 16.57
C ARG A 382 31.62 8.92 17.69
N TRP A 383 30.74 7.95 17.52
CA TRP A 383 30.52 6.85 18.46
C TRP A 383 31.80 6.08 18.72
N SER A 384 32.47 5.58 17.67
CA SER A 384 33.68 4.76 17.77
C SER A 384 34.88 5.47 18.39
N LYS A 385 34.89 6.83 18.43
CA LYS A 385 35.92 7.61 19.11
C LYS A 385 35.70 7.69 20.62
N ASN A 386 34.46 7.64 21.09
CA ASN A 386 34.09 7.95 22.46
C ASN A 386 33.61 6.73 23.25
N PHE A 387 33.18 5.66 22.58
CA PHE A 387 32.53 4.51 23.19
C PHE A 387 33.06 3.19 22.61
N THR A 388 33.03 2.13 23.45
CA THR A 388 33.50 0.78 23.10
C THR A 388 32.38 -0.19 22.76
N ASN A 389 31.16 0.08 23.23
CA ASN A 389 30.01 -0.78 22.99
C ASN A 389 29.29 -0.43 21.67
N GLU A 390 28.43 -1.33 21.22
CA GLU A 390 27.65 -1.18 19.99
C GLU A 390 26.43 -0.29 20.22
N ILE A 391 26.02 0.48 19.20
CA ILE A 391 24.74 1.23 19.21
C ILE A 391 23.61 0.22 19.03
N MET A 392 22.86 -0.04 20.09
CA MET A 392 21.73 -0.97 20.08
C MET A 392 20.38 -0.29 19.95
N TYR A 393 20.31 0.98 20.29
CA TYR A 393 19.05 1.72 20.36
C TYR A 393 19.18 3.12 19.77
N VAL A 394 18.14 3.53 18.98
CA VAL A 394 17.96 4.89 18.50
C VAL A 394 16.61 5.41 18.97
N VAL A 395 16.61 6.63 19.52
CA VAL A 395 15.42 7.24 20.14
C VAL A 395 15.13 8.59 19.50
N GLY A 396 13.89 8.78 19.05
CA GLY A 396 13.43 10.02 18.43
C GLY A 396 12.23 9.79 17.50
N ASP A 397 11.94 10.77 16.66
CA ASP A 397 10.86 10.61 15.66
C ASP A 397 11.19 9.53 14.62
N GLU A 398 10.14 9.02 13.97
CA GLU A 398 10.24 7.92 13.00
C GLU A 398 11.12 8.27 11.79
N TRP A 399 11.27 9.56 11.47
CA TRP A 399 12.07 9.99 10.33
C TRP A 399 13.57 10.03 10.67
N HIS A 400 13.96 10.81 11.66
CA HIS A 400 15.38 11.01 11.98
C HIS A 400 16.01 9.78 12.66
N ALA A 401 15.37 9.25 13.70
CA ALA A 401 15.83 8.04 14.35
C ALA A 401 15.63 6.80 13.47
N GLY A 402 14.58 6.77 12.64
CA GLY A 402 14.36 5.73 11.66
C GLY A 402 15.46 5.66 10.59
N ASN A 403 15.92 6.80 10.07
CA ASN A 403 17.07 6.85 9.16
C ASN A 403 18.36 6.35 9.83
N LEU A 404 18.59 6.64 11.11
CA LEU A 404 19.72 6.07 11.84
C LEU A 404 19.59 4.55 11.99
N SER A 405 18.40 4.06 12.39
CA SER A 405 18.12 2.62 12.48
C SER A 405 18.34 1.92 11.13
N TYR A 406 18.00 2.57 10.03
CA TYR A 406 18.14 2.00 8.68
C TYR A 406 19.59 1.97 8.21
N HIS A 407 20.36 3.04 8.41
CA HIS A 407 21.68 3.21 7.80
C HIS A 407 22.85 2.77 8.71
N LEU A 408 22.68 2.69 10.03
CA LEU A 408 23.72 2.21 10.94
C LEU A 408 23.93 0.69 10.76
N ASN A 409 25.21 0.27 10.74
CA ASN A 409 25.57 -1.13 10.52
C ASN A 409 25.03 -2.08 11.60
N SER A 410 24.88 -1.61 12.83
CA SER A 410 24.33 -2.38 13.96
C SER A 410 22.83 -2.64 13.89
N ARG A 411 22.09 -2.01 12.96
CA ARG A 411 20.61 -2.09 12.89
C ARG A 411 19.96 -1.84 14.25
N PRO A 412 20.21 -0.68 14.89
CA PRO A 412 19.66 -0.41 16.22
C PRO A 412 18.14 -0.38 16.23
N LYS A 413 17.54 -0.86 17.30
CA LYS A 413 16.09 -0.82 17.51
C LYS A 413 15.63 0.62 17.69
N TRP A 414 14.57 0.99 16.97
CA TRP A 414 13.96 2.30 17.07
C TRP A 414 12.96 2.38 18.23
N PHE A 415 12.99 3.48 18.97
CA PHE A 415 11.99 3.86 19.96
C PHE A 415 11.59 5.33 19.79
N LYS A 416 10.31 5.63 19.98
CA LYS A 416 9.84 7.02 20.01
C LYS A 416 10.28 7.69 21.31
N SER A 417 10.20 6.99 22.43
CA SER A 417 10.66 7.40 23.76
C SER A 417 11.21 6.17 24.48
N ILE A 418 12.25 6.36 25.28
CA ILE A 418 12.84 5.26 26.05
C ILE A 418 11.88 4.75 27.13
N LYS A 419 10.92 5.57 27.55
CA LYS A 419 9.90 5.18 28.54
C LYS A 419 8.95 4.09 28.02
N ASP A 420 8.90 3.90 26.70
CA ASP A 420 7.93 2.99 26.08
C ASP A 420 8.24 1.49 26.32
N LYS A 421 9.51 1.12 26.63
CA LYS A 421 9.90 -0.29 26.87
C LYS A 421 11.18 -0.42 27.75
N ILE A 422 11.22 0.21 28.90
CA ILE A 422 12.40 0.20 29.78
C ILE A 422 12.79 -1.21 30.26
N ASP A 423 11.83 -2.10 30.44
CA ASP A 423 12.04 -3.44 31.06
C ASP A 423 12.84 -4.43 30.19
N ASN A 424 13.05 -4.12 28.90
CA ASN A 424 13.71 -5.01 27.94
C ASN A 424 14.99 -4.42 27.31
N LEU A 425 15.51 -3.31 27.80
CA LEU A 425 16.75 -2.73 27.29
C LEU A 425 17.96 -3.46 27.90
N ASP A 426 18.90 -3.89 27.06
CA ASP A 426 20.20 -4.31 27.53
C ASP A 426 20.92 -3.09 28.14
N PRO A 427 21.23 -3.09 29.46
CA PRO A 427 21.89 -1.97 30.11
C PRO A 427 23.32 -1.72 29.58
N LYS A 428 23.90 -2.64 28.83
CA LYS A 428 25.20 -2.49 28.16
C LYS A 428 25.07 -1.94 26.73
N GLY A 429 23.86 -1.85 26.20
CA GLY A 429 23.60 -1.34 24.84
C GLY A 429 23.81 0.15 24.72
N GLY A 430 24.44 0.58 23.64
CA GLY A 430 24.58 1.99 23.31
C GLY A 430 23.29 2.63 22.83
N ILE A 431 23.02 3.87 23.24
CA ILE A 431 21.81 4.63 22.91
C ILE A 431 22.18 5.92 22.22
N VAL A 432 21.49 6.22 21.10
CA VAL A 432 21.59 7.49 20.40
C VAL A 432 20.21 8.17 20.37
N TYR A 433 20.07 9.27 21.09
CA TYR A 433 18.90 10.14 20.95
C TYR A 433 19.11 11.10 19.80
N THR A 434 18.06 11.39 19.06
CA THR A 434 18.06 12.40 18.00
C THR A 434 16.83 13.27 18.06
N GLY A 435 17.00 14.57 17.77
CA GLY A 435 15.91 15.54 17.81
C GLY A 435 16.39 16.99 17.72
N ASN A 436 15.59 17.91 18.27
CA ASN A 436 15.95 19.33 18.31
C ASN A 436 17.25 19.52 19.10
N PRO A 437 18.31 20.13 18.49
CA PRO A 437 19.61 20.29 19.11
C PRO A 437 19.57 21.13 20.39
N ASP A 438 18.71 22.15 20.46
CA ASP A 438 18.67 23.06 21.63
C ASP A 438 18.09 22.32 22.84
N ILE A 439 17.02 21.55 22.64
CA ILE A 439 16.41 20.72 23.68
C ILE A 439 17.37 19.60 24.12
N LEU A 440 17.97 18.90 23.18
CA LEU A 440 18.86 17.77 23.50
C LEU A 440 20.12 18.22 24.20
N LYS A 441 20.65 19.41 23.90
CA LYS A 441 21.84 19.97 24.58
C LYS A 441 21.62 20.17 26.07
N GLU A 442 20.42 20.60 26.46
CA GLU A 442 20.07 20.86 27.86
C GLU A 442 19.87 19.59 28.69
N VAL A 443 19.32 18.53 28.05
CA VAL A 443 18.89 17.29 28.76
C VAL A 443 19.80 16.08 28.50
N CYS A 444 20.85 16.21 27.68
CA CYS A 444 21.75 15.13 27.34
C CYS A 444 22.63 14.70 28.50
N PRO A 445 22.51 13.49 29.04
CA PRO A 445 23.38 12.98 30.08
C PRO A 445 24.68 12.39 29.55
N GLY A 446 24.87 12.34 28.23
CA GLY A 446 26.02 11.73 27.55
C GLY A 446 26.81 12.71 26.70
N ASP A 447 27.34 12.23 25.56
CA ASP A 447 28.07 13.03 24.60
C ASP A 447 27.11 13.72 23.61
N PHE A 448 27.00 15.06 23.73
CA PHE A 448 26.17 15.86 22.83
C PHE A 448 26.91 16.20 21.54
N GLY A 449 26.20 16.13 20.41
CA GLY A 449 26.66 16.57 19.11
C GLY A 449 25.57 17.16 18.25
N LYS A 450 25.98 17.92 17.25
CA LYS A 450 25.09 18.48 16.23
C LYS A 450 25.67 18.17 14.86
N ILE A 451 24.80 17.70 13.95
CA ILE A 451 25.10 17.51 12.53
C ILE A 451 24.01 18.25 11.78
N ASP A 452 24.36 19.25 11.00
CA ASP A 452 23.44 20.18 10.35
C ASP A 452 22.42 20.80 11.33
N LYS A 453 21.13 20.53 11.10
CA LYS A 453 20.02 21.03 11.95
C LYS A 453 19.57 20.02 13.02
N GLN A 454 20.24 18.87 13.12
CA GLN A 454 19.83 17.76 13.98
C GLN A 454 20.78 17.62 15.17
N GLY A 455 20.22 17.49 16.37
CA GLY A 455 20.94 17.19 17.60
C GLY A 455 21.04 15.69 17.84
N PHE A 456 22.14 15.28 18.49
CA PHE A 456 22.40 13.90 18.90
C PHE A 456 22.92 13.89 20.33
N CYS A 457 22.41 12.97 21.14
CA CYS A 457 22.92 12.66 22.45
C CYS A 457 23.29 11.18 22.51
N MET A 458 24.55 10.88 22.75
CA MET A 458 25.13 9.54 22.72
C MET A 458 25.44 9.05 24.12
N ILE A 459 24.95 7.88 24.50
CA ILE A 459 25.14 7.26 25.80
C ILE A 459 25.68 5.85 25.60
N GLY A 460 26.90 5.61 26.04
CA GLY A 460 27.58 4.32 25.89
C GLY A 460 28.66 4.12 26.93
N SER A 461 29.32 2.94 26.88
CA SER A 461 30.47 2.62 27.71
C SER A 461 31.71 3.36 27.19
N LYS A 462 32.30 4.23 28.02
CA LYS A 462 33.46 5.01 27.61
C LYS A 462 34.71 4.12 27.44
N ASN A 463 35.62 4.56 26.55
CA ASN A 463 36.95 3.97 26.39
C ASN A 463 37.78 4.15 27.65
#